data_d84f7c886766771fce75935491480df7
#
_entry.id   d84f7c886766771fce75935491480df7
#
_cell.length_a   1.000
_cell.length_b   1.000
_cell.length_c   1.000
_cell.angle_alpha   90.00
_cell.angle_beta   90.00
_cell.angle_gamma   90.00
#
_symmetry.space_group_name_H-M   'P 1'
#
loop_
_entity.id
_entity.type
_entity.pdbx_description
1 polymer ?
#
loop_
_entity_poly.entity_id
_entity_poly.type
_entity_poly.pdbx_seq_one_letter_code
_entity_poly.pdbx_strand_id
1 'polypeptide(L)'
;MNSSTEVDDQSNPAVHPDVEDILAALLGGLLVICTLIGNSVVCISFYLFKDLRTVCHYFVISLSAADILVAIVAMPFWCALQVTSNRWMFSEQLRIFWNCMDILCGTASIMNLTAVSIDRHAAITDPFSYPNVMTSLRAISMIVFVWLYAVLVSGLRLASWPAKSSYMLFVSCTSFFIPLFIMLIMYTRIYLVAKRQVHRLRNGHFYSRDVKAAKTIAILIGLFVLCWGPFFAIILCYAYDQSFPVPTSLLNVIKWMEYTSSCLNPIIYTCLNRSYRRAFRKLCHLFRRSRERTDTSTSTGSRPKPGSSSFTGNTLEYDSGGDRRRWRSNSIVRECVRANDS
;
A
#
# COMPACT_ATOMS: atom_id res chain seq x y z
N MET A 1 -5.83 -65.95 24.87
CA MET A 1 -6.87 -64.96 24.61
C MET A 1 -6.16 -63.69 24.11
N ASN A 2 -6.10 -63.59 22.79
CA ASN A 2 -5.46 -62.43 22.11
C ASN A 2 -6.49 -61.32 22.03
N SER A 3 -6.22 -60.18 22.67
CA SER A 3 -6.94 -58.94 22.39
C SER A 3 -6.04 -58.11 21.46
N SER A 4 -6.32 -58.20 20.17
CA SER A 4 -5.85 -57.30 19.12
C SER A 4 -6.42 -55.92 19.41
N THR A 5 -5.58 -54.97 19.80
CA THR A 5 -5.88 -53.54 19.78
C THR A 5 -5.97 -53.13 18.32
N GLU A 6 -7.17 -52.93 17.81
CA GLU A 6 -7.42 -52.17 16.59
C GLU A 6 -6.91 -50.77 16.80
N VAL A 7 -5.82 -50.47 16.12
CA VAL A 7 -5.36 -49.08 15.92
C VAL A 7 -6.36 -48.46 14.94
N ASP A 8 -7.25 -47.66 15.49
CA ASP A 8 -8.22 -46.84 14.74
C ASP A 8 -7.39 -45.83 13.93
N ASP A 9 -7.08 -46.20 12.68
CA ASP A 9 -6.49 -45.31 11.68
C ASP A 9 -7.56 -44.31 11.28
N GLN A 10 -7.71 -43.24 12.10
CA GLN A 10 -8.49 -42.06 11.72
C GLN A 10 -7.76 -41.38 10.56
N SER A 11 -7.94 -41.94 9.36
CA SER A 11 -7.64 -41.31 8.10
C SER A 11 -8.34 -39.94 8.08
N ASN A 12 -7.55 -38.92 8.25
CA ASN A 12 -7.98 -37.50 8.21
C ASN A 12 -8.72 -37.30 6.87
N PRO A 13 -10.02 -37.04 6.86
CA PRO A 13 -10.78 -36.96 5.62
C PRO A 13 -10.17 -35.86 4.74
N ALA A 14 -9.85 -36.23 3.51
CA ALA A 14 -9.34 -35.26 2.54
C ALA A 14 -10.29 -34.07 2.47
N VAL A 15 -9.78 -32.88 2.78
CA VAL A 15 -10.55 -31.63 2.70
C VAL A 15 -10.75 -31.34 1.22
N HIS A 16 -11.94 -31.59 0.72
CA HIS A 16 -12.33 -31.12 -0.61
C HIS A 16 -12.89 -29.70 -0.46
N PRO A 17 -12.22 -28.67 -1.02
CA PRO A 17 -12.71 -27.32 -0.96
C PRO A 17 -14.04 -27.20 -1.70
N ASP A 18 -15.01 -26.54 -1.10
CA ASP A 18 -16.26 -26.21 -1.75
C ASP A 18 -16.03 -25.12 -2.82
N VAL A 19 -17.00 -24.95 -3.72
CA VAL A 19 -16.93 -23.92 -4.78
C VAL A 19 -16.75 -22.52 -4.19
N GLU A 20 -17.36 -22.26 -3.04
CA GLU A 20 -17.24 -20.99 -2.31
C GLU A 20 -15.81 -20.76 -1.81
N ASP A 21 -15.12 -21.77 -1.31
CA ASP A 21 -13.73 -21.71 -0.84
C ASP A 21 -12.77 -21.40 -2.00
N ILE A 22 -12.99 -22.06 -3.14
CA ILE A 22 -12.18 -21.82 -4.36
C ILE A 22 -12.41 -20.40 -4.87
N LEU A 23 -13.66 -19.95 -4.92
CA LEU A 23 -13.99 -18.58 -5.36
C LEU A 23 -13.38 -17.54 -4.43
N ALA A 24 -13.47 -17.74 -3.12
CA ALA A 24 -12.85 -16.87 -2.12
C ALA A 24 -11.32 -16.81 -2.32
N ALA A 25 -10.66 -17.94 -2.54
CA ALA A 25 -9.22 -17.97 -2.79
C ALA A 25 -8.83 -17.26 -4.10
N LEU A 26 -9.60 -17.42 -5.18
CA LEU A 26 -9.36 -16.72 -6.45
C LEU A 26 -9.53 -15.20 -6.30
N LEU A 27 -10.56 -14.75 -5.61
CA LEU A 27 -10.77 -13.34 -5.29
C LEU A 27 -9.64 -12.80 -4.41
N GLY A 28 -9.17 -13.60 -3.44
CA GLY A 28 -8.01 -13.28 -2.61
C GLY A 28 -6.74 -13.12 -3.45
N GLY A 29 -6.47 -14.03 -4.37
CA GLY A 29 -5.36 -13.94 -5.31
C GLY A 29 -5.43 -12.69 -6.19
N LEU A 30 -6.62 -12.32 -6.67
CA LEU A 30 -6.84 -11.09 -7.40
C LEU A 30 -6.54 -9.86 -6.53
N LEU A 31 -6.97 -9.89 -5.26
CA LEU A 31 -6.69 -8.81 -4.31
C LEU A 31 -5.19 -8.64 -4.06
N VAL A 32 -4.44 -9.74 -3.92
CA VAL A 32 -2.96 -9.74 -3.83
C VAL A 32 -2.36 -9.04 -5.04
N ILE A 33 -2.74 -9.45 -6.24
CA ILE A 33 -2.22 -8.90 -7.51
C ILE A 33 -2.53 -7.40 -7.60
N CYS A 34 -3.77 -6.99 -7.33
CA CYS A 34 -4.17 -5.59 -7.34
C CYS A 34 -3.40 -4.75 -6.32
N THR A 35 -3.19 -5.27 -5.11
CA THR A 35 -2.41 -4.61 -4.05
C THR A 35 -0.95 -4.44 -4.47
N LEU A 36 -0.33 -5.49 -5.00
CA LEU A 36 1.06 -5.44 -5.49
C LEU A 36 1.24 -4.45 -6.63
N ILE A 37 0.41 -4.54 -7.67
CA ILE A 37 0.50 -3.65 -8.82
C ILE A 37 0.25 -2.20 -8.39
N GLY A 38 -0.83 -1.95 -7.64
CA GLY A 38 -1.22 -0.61 -7.23
C GLY A 38 -0.13 0.10 -6.42
N ASN A 39 0.37 -0.56 -5.36
CA ASN A 39 1.39 0.02 -4.49
C ASN A 39 2.76 0.09 -5.16
N SER A 40 3.13 -0.88 -6.02
CA SER A 40 4.35 -0.79 -6.84
C SER A 40 4.31 0.41 -7.79
N VAL A 41 3.17 0.70 -8.44
CA VAL A 41 3.00 1.87 -9.30
C VAL A 41 3.15 3.17 -8.50
N VAL A 42 2.68 3.23 -7.24
CA VAL A 42 2.89 4.38 -6.35
C VAL A 42 4.39 4.57 -6.09
N CYS A 43 5.11 3.51 -5.72
CA CYS A 43 6.55 3.54 -5.46
C CYS A 43 7.36 3.95 -6.71
N ILE A 44 7.09 3.35 -7.86
CA ILE A 44 7.74 3.68 -9.14
C ILE A 44 7.49 5.14 -9.52
N SER A 45 6.25 5.62 -9.35
CA SER A 45 5.90 7.01 -9.64
C SER A 45 6.69 8.00 -8.78
N PHE A 46 6.87 7.72 -7.50
CA PHE A 46 7.68 8.53 -6.61
C PHE A 46 9.16 8.55 -7.04
N TYR A 47 9.69 7.40 -7.43
CA TYR A 47 11.08 7.31 -7.90
C TYR A 47 11.30 8.07 -9.20
N LEU A 48 10.40 7.94 -10.17
CA LEU A 48 10.56 8.54 -11.51
C LEU A 48 10.23 10.04 -11.54
N PHE A 49 9.27 10.51 -10.75
CA PHE A 49 8.78 11.91 -10.84
C PHE A 49 9.19 12.74 -9.64
N LYS A 50 10.15 13.68 -9.84
CA LYS A 50 10.65 14.58 -8.79
C LYS A 50 9.53 15.41 -8.12
N ASP A 51 8.47 15.73 -8.85
CA ASP A 51 7.30 16.47 -8.34
C ASP A 51 6.57 15.75 -7.20
N LEU A 52 6.77 14.43 -7.06
CA LEU A 52 6.23 13.62 -5.97
C LEU A 52 7.16 13.50 -4.77
N ARG A 53 8.37 14.05 -4.81
CA ARG A 53 9.34 13.94 -3.71
C ARG A 53 9.13 15.04 -2.66
N THR A 54 7.93 15.11 -2.10
CA THR A 54 7.61 16.00 -0.98
C THR A 54 7.48 15.20 0.32
N VAL A 55 7.56 15.87 1.45
CA VAL A 55 7.55 15.25 2.79
C VAL A 55 6.36 14.29 2.98
N CYS A 56 5.16 14.72 2.59
CA CYS A 56 3.97 13.87 2.65
C CYS A 56 4.13 12.55 1.89
N HIS A 57 4.78 12.59 0.74
CA HIS A 57 4.91 11.40 -0.10
C HIS A 57 5.91 10.37 0.44
N TYR A 58 6.82 10.75 1.36
CA TYR A 58 7.64 9.77 2.10
C TYR A 58 6.76 8.83 2.95
N PHE A 59 5.76 9.37 3.64
CA PHE A 59 4.81 8.55 4.41
C PHE A 59 3.96 7.66 3.49
N VAL A 60 3.55 8.18 2.32
CA VAL A 60 2.81 7.38 1.32
C VAL A 60 3.64 6.21 0.81
N ILE A 61 4.95 6.40 0.56
CA ILE A 61 5.85 5.32 0.16
C ILE A 61 6.04 4.29 1.28
N SER A 62 6.20 4.75 2.53
CA SER A 62 6.29 3.86 3.69
C SER A 62 5.00 3.04 3.87
N LEU A 63 3.84 3.65 3.66
CA LEU A 63 2.54 2.96 3.66
C LEU A 63 2.46 1.94 2.51
N SER A 64 2.85 2.33 1.29
CA SER A 64 2.87 1.41 0.14
C SER A 64 3.83 0.23 0.35
N ALA A 65 4.96 0.44 1.05
CA ALA A 65 5.86 -0.65 1.42
C ALA A 65 5.21 -1.63 2.42
N ALA A 66 4.48 -1.14 3.41
CA ALA A 66 3.72 -1.98 4.33
C ALA A 66 2.64 -2.78 3.59
N ASP A 67 1.90 -2.15 2.66
CA ASP A 67 0.87 -2.81 1.86
C ASP A 67 1.44 -3.90 0.92
N ILE A 68 2.61 -3.66 0.31
CA ILE A 68 3.32 -4.67 -0.48
C ILE A 68 3.74 -5.84 0.41
N LEU A 69 4.23 -5.56 1.61
CA LEU A 69 4.63 -6.60 2.55
C LEU A 69 3.44 -7.45 3.02
N VAL A 70 2.28 -6.84 3.29
CA VAL A 70 1.02 -7.56 3.55
C VAL A 70 0.68 -8.49 2.38
N ALA A 71 0.75 -7.98 1.14
CA ALA A 71 0.38 -8.74 -0.06
C ALA A 71 1.33 -9.92 -0.34
N ILE A 72 2.61 -9.80 0.01
CA ILE A 72 3.61 -10.87 -0.21
C ILE A 72 3.62 -11.89 0.93
N VAL A 73 3.43 -11.42 2.18
CA VAL A 73 3.67 -12.27 3.36
C VAL A 73 2.38 -12.70 4.04
N ALA A 74 1.40 -11.78 4.23
CA ALA A 74 0.22 -12.11 5.04
C ALA A 74 -0.94 -12.68 4.21
N MET A 75 -1.28 -12.04 3.09
CA MET A 75 -2.42 -12.46 2.25
C MET A 75 -2.30 -13.87 1.67
N PRO A 76 -1.11 -14.39 1.24
CA PRO A 76 -1.03 -15.74 0.67
C PRO A 76 -1.40 -16.84 1.68
N PHE A 77 -1.03 -16.70 2.95
CA PHE A 77 -1.44 -17.66 3.98
C PHE A 77 -2.93 -17.62 4.24
N TRP A 78 -3.53 -16.42 4.18
CA TRP A 78 -4.97 -16.29 4.31
C TRP A 78 -5.70 -16.91 3.10
N CYS A 79 -5.21 -16.72 1.87
CA CYS A 79 -5.75 -17.39 0.70
C CYS A 79 -5.65 -18.92 0.83
N ALA A 80 -4.55 -19.45 1.37
CA ALA A 80 -4.40 -20.87 1.65
C ALA A 80 -5.43 -21.37 2.68
N LEU A 81 -5.75 -20.59 3.72
CA LEU A 81 -6.80 -20.91 4.69
C LEU A 81 -8.19 -20.98 4.02
N GLN A 82 -8.48 -20.13 3.03
CA GLN A 82 -9.76 -20.21 2.31
C GLN A 82 -9.89 -21.54 1.57
N VAL A 83 -8.85 -22.00 0.84
CA VAL A 83 -8.85 -23.28 0.12
C VAL A 83 -8.97 -24.48 1.06
N THR A 84 -8.47 -24.36 2.28
CA THR A 84 -8.48 -25.47 3.27
C THR A 84 -9.65 -25.38 4.24
N SER A 85 -10.73 -24.68 3.89
CA SER A 85 -11.92 -24.47 4.74
C SER A 85 -11.54 -24.03 6.15
N ASN A 86 -10.63 -23.05 6.25
CA ASN A 86 -10.06 -22.48 7.47
C ASN A 86 -9.23 -23.46 8.34
N ARG A 87 -8.75 -24.57 7.78
CA ARG A 87 -7.81 -25.47 8.45
C ARG A 87 -6.37 -25.04 8.20
N TRP A 88 -5.59 -24.85 9.28
CA TRP A 88 -4.19 -24.53 9.18
C TRP A 88 -3.35 -25.78 8.85
N MET A 89 -2.78 -25.81 7.63
CA MET A 89 -2.04 -26.96 7.09
C MET A 89 -0.52 -26.85 7.28
N PHE A 90 -0.02 -25.75 7.83
CA PHE A 90 1.42 -25.49 7.98
C PHE A 90 1.86 -25.68 9.43
N SER A 91 3.17 -25.55 9.69
CA SER A 91 3.71 -25.64 11.03
C SER A 91 3.19 -24.53 11.96
N GLU A 92 3.23 -24.79 13.27
CA GLU A 92 2.83 -23.79 14.28
C GLU A 92 3.75 -22.56 14.26
N GLN A 93 5.05 -22.74 14.00
CA GLN A 93 6.01 -21.65 13.86
C GLN A 93 5.63 -20.71 12.74
N LEU A 94 5.16 -21.26 11.62
CA LEU A 94 4.71 -20.46 10.47
C LEU A 94 3.41 -19.70 10.79
N ARG A 95 2.52 -20.28 11.59
CA ARG A 95 1.31 -19.59 12.08
C ARG A 95 1.66 -18.40 12.98
N ILE A 96 2.62 -18.59 13.87
CA ILE A 96 3.11 -17.51 14.75
C ILE A 96 3.75 -16.41 13.88
N PHE A 97 4.63 -16.78 12.94
CA PHE A 97 5.26 -15.84 12.02
C PHE A 97 4.21 -15.04 11.23
N TRP A 98 3.23 -15.71 10.63
CA TRP A 98 2.14 -15.06 9.92
C TRP A 98 1.40 -14.03 10.77
N ASN A 99 1.00 -14.42 11.99
CA ASN A 99 0.32 -13.51 12.91
C ASN A 99 1.20 -12.31 13.29
N CYS A 100 2.50 -12.51 13.50
CA CYS A 100 3.43 -11.43 13.81
C CYS A 100 3.58 -10.47 12.63
N MET A 101 3.68 -10.98 11.40
CA MET A 101 3.77 -10.16 10.20
C MET A 101 2.49 -9.38 9.93
N ASP A 102 1.35 -9.96 10.18
CA ASP A 102 0.04 -9.32 10.08
C ASP A 102 -0.09 -8.13 11.04
N ILE A 103 0.27 -8.33 12.32
CA ILE A 103 0.31 -7.27 13.33
C ILE A 103 1.32 -6.17 12.97
N LEU A 104 2.51 -6.55 12.50
CA LEU A 104 3.56 -5.62 12.10
C LEU A 104 3.08 -4.71 10.96
N CYS A 105 2.61 -5.31 9.88
CA CYS A 105 2.18 -4.57 8.70
C CYS A 105 0.94 -3.72 8.97
N GLY A 106 -0.03 -4.25 9.70
CA GLY A 106 -1.22 -3.52 10.12
C GLY A 106 -0.88 -2.31 10.98
N THR A 107 -0.04 -2.51 12.01
CA THR A 107 0.43 -1.41 12.88
C THR A 107 1.20 -0.36 12.07
N ALA A 108 2.11 -0.77 11.18
CA ALA A 108 2.86 0.15 10.33
C ALA A 108 1.94 0.96 9.40
N SER A 109 0.94 0.33 8.79
CA SER A 109 -0.04 1.00 7.92
C SER A 109 -0.85 2.05 8.69
N ILE A 110 -1.37 1.71 9.86
CA ILE A 110 -2.15 2.62 10.71
C ILE A 110 -1.31 3.82 11.15
N MET A 111 -0.10 3.58 11.62
CA MET A 111 0.81 4.63 12.09
C MET A 111 1.28 5.54 10.94
N ASN A 112 1.50 5.00 9.73
CA ASN A 112 1.80 5.81 8.54
C ASN A 112 0.62 6.72 8.16
N LEU A 113 -0.63 6.22 8.22
CA LEU A 113 -1.83 7.06 7.98
C LEU A 113 -1.95 8.17 9.02
N THR A 114 -1.61 7.87 10.28
CA THR A 114 -1.58 8.88 11.36
C THR A 114 -0.53 9.94 11.07
N ALA A 115 0.67 9.55 10.63
CA ALA A 115 1.74 10.46 10.24
C ALA A 115 1.34 11.35 9.04
N VAL A 116 0.66 10.79 8.02
CA VAL A 116 0.07 11.57 6.92
C VAL A 116 -0.94 12.59 7.45
N SER A 117 -1.77 12.21 8.40
CA SER A 117 -2.78 13.11 8.99
C SER A 117 -2.15 14.28 9.76
N ILE A 118 -1.09 14.02 10.52
CA ILE A 118 -0.30 15.04 11.22
C ILE A 118 0.39 15.97 10.22
N ASP A 119 1.03 15.42 9.19
CA ASP A 119 1.69 16.21 8.14
C ASP A 119 0.70 17.12 7.42
N ARG A 120 -0.46 16.61 7.04
CA ARG A 120 -1.50 17.42 6.37
C ARG A 120 -2.08 18.47 7.29
N HIS A 121 -2.27 18.15 8.57
CA HIS A 121 -2.72 19.13 9.56
C HIS A 121 -1.72 20.29 9.64
N ALA A 122 -0.44 20.03 9.82
CA ALA A 122 0.60 21.06 9.88
C ALA A 122 0.62 21.92 8.60
N ALA A 123 0.55 21.29 7.42
CA ALA A 123 0.57 22.00 6.13
C ALA A 123 -0.65 22.90 5.89
N ILE A 124 -1.82 22.56 6.43
CA ILE A 124 -3.07 23.29 6.20
C ILE A 124 -3.28 24.37 7.28
N THR A 125 -2.94 24.07 8.55
CA THR A 125 -3.19 24.98 9.66
C THR A 125 -2.15 26.08 9.78
N ASP A 126 -0.88 25.80 9.46
CA ASP A 126 0.20 26.77 9.50
C ASP A 126 1.16 26.60 8.30
N PRO A 127 0.75 27.07 7.11
CA PRO A 127 1.52 26.90 5.88
C PRO A 127 2.88 27.60 5.91
N PHE A 128 3.00 28.71 6.67
CA PHE A 128 4.25 29.49 6.71
C PHE A 128 5.34 28.82 7.55
N SER A 129 4.93 28.21 8.68
CA SER A 129 5.87 27.48 9.55
C SER A 129 6.12 26.03 9.06
N TYR A 130 5.24 25.49 8.21
CA TYR A 130 5.30 24.10 7.76
C TYR A 130 6.67 23.69 7.21
N PRO A 131 7.36 24.45 6.32
CA PRO A 131 8.67 24.03 5.79
C PRO A 131 9.76 23.88 6.87
N ASN A 132 9.65 24.65 7.97
CA ASN A 132 10.57 24.60 9.09
C ASN A 132 10.23 23.49 10.09
N VAL A 133 8.93 23.15 10.21
CA VAL A 133 8.44 22.14 11.15
C VAL A 133 8.53 20.74 10.53
N MET A 134 8.19 20.58 9.25
CA MET A 134 8.11 19.27 8.59
C MET A 134 9.20 19.13 7.53
N THR A 135 10.41 18.82 8.00
CA THR A 135 11.58 18.58 7.13
C THR A 135 11.67 17.11 6.71
N SER A 136 12.40 16.82 5.63
CA SER A 136 12.61 15.44 5.16
C SER A 136 13.26 14.56 6.24
N LEU A 137 14.19 15.12 7.03
CA LEU A 137 14.83 14.37 8.12
C LEU A 137 13.82 13.97 9.20
N ARG A 138 12.95 14.89 9.61
CA ARG A 138 11.89 14.59 10.59
C ARG A 138 10.90 13.55 10.07
N ALA A 139 10.53 13.64 8.80
CA ALA A 139 9.66 12.63 8.18
C ALA A 139 10.31 11.24 8.18
N ILE A 140 11.60 11.16 7.84
CA ILE A 140 12.35 9.89 7.88
C ILE A 140 12.44 9.37 9.32
N SER A 141 12.72 10.24 10.30
CA SER A 141 12.75 9.85 11.72
C SER A 141 11.39 9.32 12.20
N MET A 142 10.29 9.95 11.79
CA MET A 142 8.94 9.46 12.08
C MET A 142 8.69 8.09 11.43
N ILE A 143 9.11 7.87 10.20
CA ILE A 143 8.97 6.57 9.51
C ILE A 143 9.79 5.50 10.24
N VAL A 144 11.03 5.79 10.59
CA VAL A 144 11.87 4.86 11.38
C VAL A 144 11.19 4.52 12.70
N PHE A 145 10.66 5.51 13.42
CA PHE A 145 9.88 5.28 14.65
C PHE A 145 8.67 4.38 14.39
N VAL A 146 7.90 4.60 13.33
CA VAL A 146 6.73 3.77 12.95
C VAL A 146 7.13 2.31 12.78
N TRP A 147 8.19 2.03 12.03
CA TRP A 147 8.65 0.67 11.79
C TRP A 147 9.24 0.00 13.04
N LEU A 148 10.03 0.72 13.83
CA LEU A 148 10.57 0.20 15.09
C LEU A 148 9.43 -0.11 16.08
N TYR A 149 8.44 0.76 16.17
CA TYR A 149 7.26 0.55 17.00
C TYR A 149 6.45 -0.67 16.52
N ALA A 150 6.23 -0.83 15.21
CA ALA A 150 5.53 -1.96 14.63
C ALA A 150 6.26 -3.29 14.92
N VAL A 151 7.59 -3.31 14.79
CA VAL A 151 8.44 -4.47 15.14
C VAL A 151 8.34 -4.78 16.63
N LEU A 152 8.40 -3.77 17.50
CA LEU A 152 8.27 -3.96 18.96
C LEU A 152 6.91 -4.58 19.31
N VAL A 153 5.80 -4.01 18.81
CA VAL A 153 4.44 -4.50 19.09
C VAL A 153 4.26 -5.93 18.59
N SER A 154 4.72 -6.21 17.37
CA SER A 154 4.68 -7.55 16.78
C SER A 154 5.56 -8.53 17.56
N GLY A 155 6.78 -8.12 17.95
CA GLY A 155 7.72 -8.95 18.73
C GLY A 155 7.22 -9.29 20.12
N LEU A 156 6.46 -8.41 20.77
CA LEU A 156 5.82 -8.69 22.07
C LEU A 156 4.85 -9.88 22.00
N ARG A 157 4.35 -10.22 20.81
CA ARG A 157 3.54 -11.44 20.61
C ARG A 157 4.35 -12.73 20.84
N LEU A 158 5.67 -12.68 20.60
CA LEU A 158 6.59 -13.82 20.83
C LEU A 158 7.00 -13.91 22.29
N ALA A 159 7.03 -12.79 23.01
CA ALA A 159 7.25 -12.79 24.45
C ALA A 159 6.05 -13.48 25.12
N SER A 160 6.33 -14.27 26.16
CA SER A 160 5.29 -14.89 26.99
C SER A 160 4.57 -13.81 27.81
N TRP A 161 3.74 -13.01 27.15
CA TRP A 161 2.95 -12.00 27.85
C TRP A 161 2.01 -12.67 28.84
N PRO A 162 1.93 -12.22 30.09
CA PRO A 162 1.28 -12.97 31.19
C PRO A 162 -0.19 -13.29 30.94
N ALA A 163 -0.90 -12.43 30.20
CA ALA A 163 -2.29 -12.65 29.84
C ALA A 163 -2.53 -12.23 28.38
N LYS A 164 -3.09 -13.13 27.59
CA LYS A 164 -3.47 -12.89 26.18
C LYS A 164 -4.39 -11.67 26.03
N SER A 165 -5.32 -11.46 26.98
CA SER A 165 -6.22 -10.31 27.04
C SER A 165 -5.48 -8.99 27.19
N SER A 166 -4.47 -8.93 28.08
CA SER A 166 -3.68 -7.70 28.30
C SER A 166 -2.91 -7.29 27.05
N TYR A 167 -2.34 -8.26 26.31
CA TYR A 167 -1.68 -7.99 25.04
C TYR A 167 -2.69 -7.46 23.99
N MET A 168 -3.85 -8.08 23.86
CA MET A 168 -4.90 -7.65 22.93
C MET A 168 -5.37 -6.22 23.22
N LEU A 169 -5.60 -5.89 24.49
CA LEU A 169 -5.95 -4.53 24.92
C LEU A 169 -4.84 -3.54 24.60
N PHE A 170 -3.59 -3.88 24.94
CA PHE A 170 -2.43 -3.03 24.64
C PHE A 170 -2.31 -2.72 23.15
N VAL A 171 -2.33 -3.75 22.30
CA VAL A 171 -2.25 -3.58 20.83
C VAL A 171 -3.43 -2.75 20.31
N SER A 172 -4.65 -3.06 20.75
CA SER A 172 -5.84 -2.33 20.30
C SER A 172 -5.76 -0.85 20.69
N CYS A 173 -5.39 -0.54 21.91
CA CYS A 173 -5.29 0.83 22.38
C CYS A 173 -4.19 1.60 21.65
N THR A 174 -2.99 1.04 21.55
CA THR A 174 -1.81 1.75 21.07
C THR A 174 -1.67 1.76 19.55
N SER A 175 -2.12 0.70 18.87
CA SER A 175 -2.01 0.58 17.40
C SER A 175 -3.27 1.00 16.66
N PHE A 176 -4.43 1.15 17.34
CA PHE A 176 -5.67 1.56 16.67
C PHE A 176 -6.35 2.76 17.34
N PHE A 177 -6.78 2.65 18.61
CA PHE A 177 -7.62 3.68 19.22
C PHE A 177 -6.90 5.01 19.42
N ILE A 178 -5.65 5.00 19.91
CA ILE A 178 -4.86 6.24 20.08
C ILE A 178 -4.56 6.87 18.71
N PRO A 179 -4.03 6.15 17.70
CA PRO A 179 -3.88 6.67 16.34
C PRO A 179 -5.18 7.21 15.74
N LEU A 180 -6.29 6.50 15.88
CA LEU A 180 -7.60 6.95 15.40
C LEU A 180 -8.02 8.25 16.07
N PHE A 181 -7.86 8.38 17.39
CA PHE A 181 -8.18 9.59 18.12
C PHE A 181 -7.33 10.78 17.65
N ILE A 182 -6.03 10.56 17.44
CA ILE A 182 -5.13 11.59 16.87
C ILE A 182 -5.63 12.00 15.47
N MET A 183 -5.94 11.05 14.60
CA MET A 183 -6.45 11.33 13.25
C MET A 183 -7.75 12.13 13.29
N LEU A 184 -8.69 11.79 14.16
CA LEU A 184 -9.96 12.50 14.33
C LEU A 184 -9.74 13.94 14.81
N ILE A 185 -8.84 14.15 15.76
CA ILE A 185 -8.47 15.51 16.23
C ILE A 185 -7.87 16.33 15.08
N MET A 186 -6.89 15.76 14.35
CA MET A 186 -6.22 16.45 13.24
C MET A 186 -7.23 16.82 12.16
N TYR A 187 -8.10 15.88 11.78
CA TYR A 187 -9.14 16.12 10.79
C TYR A 187 -10.15 17.19 11.24
N THR A 188 -10.61 17.14 12.49
CA THR A 188 -11.53 18.14 13.04
C THR A 188 -10.91 19.54 12.99
N ARG A 189 -9.63 19.68 13.35
CA ARG A 189 -8.89 20.95 13.25
C ARG A 189 -8.77 21.42 11.79
N ILE A 190 -8.41 20.54 10.87
CA ILE A 190 -8.36 20.85 9.43
C ILE A 190 -9.72 21.36 8.95
N TYR A 191 -10.80 20.67 9.30
CA TYR A 191 -12.17 21.07 8.93
C TYR A 191 -12.55 22.44 9.46
N LEU A 192 -12.25 22.71 10.74
CA LEU A 192 -12.55 24.00 11.37
C LEU A 192 -11.77 25.16 10.73
N VAL A 193 -10.48 24.95 10.41
CA VAL A 193 -9.65 25.94 9.70
C VAL A 193 -10.20 26.18 8.30
N ALA A 194 -10.47 25.12 7.54
CA ALA A 194 -11.05 25.22 6.21
C ALA A 194 -12.39 25.98 6.24
N LYS A 195 -13.27 25.67 7.19
CA LYS A 195 -14.56 26.39 7.35
C LYS A 195 -14.37 27.87 7.66
N ARG A 196 -13.42 28.24 8.54
CA ARG A 196 -13.12 29.65 8.88
C ARG A 196 -12.55 30.41 7.68
N GLN A 197 -11.71 29.78 6.87
CA GLN A 197 -11.14 30.39 5.65
C GLN A 197 -12.22 30.65 4.60
N VAL A 198 -13.21 29.75 4.46
CA VAL A 198 -14.40 29.97 3.60
C VAL A 198 -15.11 31.27 3.94
N HIS A 199 -15.34 31.47 5.23
CA HIS A 199 -16.12 32.62 5.69
C HIS A 199 -15.38 33.95 5.50
N ARG A 200 -14.02 33.94 5.52
CA ARG A 200 -13.18 35.12 5.33
C ARG A 200 -12.90 35.48 3.87
N LEU A 201 -12.92 34.51 2.94
CA LEU A 201 -12.53 34.70 1.55
C LEU A 201 -13.71 34.44 0.61
N ARG A 202 -14.62 35.42 0.52
CA ARG A 202 -15.72 35.46 -0.46
C ARG A 202 -15.23 35.51 -1.93
N ASN A 203 -13.91 35.53 -2.18
CA ASN A 203 -13.23 35.53 -3.48
C ASN A 203 -12.34 34.28 -3.67
N GLY A 204 -12.81 33.37 -4.14
CA GLY A 204 -13.01 31.99 -4.60
C GLY A 204 -11.85 31.15 -5.11
N HIS A 205 -10.59 31.45 -5.25
CA HIS A 205 -9.64 30.55 -5.93
C HIS A 205 -8.69 29.73 -5.03
N PHE A 206 -8.30 30.22 -3.89
CA PHE A 206 -7.41 29.49 -2.94
C PHE A 206 -8.17 28.40 -2.16
N TYR A 207 -9.44 28.60 -1.90
CA TYR A 207 -10.35 27.73 -1.18
C TYR A 207 -10.52 26.32 -1.74
N SER A 208 -10.47 26.18 -3.07
CA SER A 208 -10.75 24.90 -3.75
C SER A 208 -9.70 23.81 -3.50
N ARG A 209 -8.45 24.19 -3.17
CA ARG A 209 -7.33 23.23 -3.03
C ARG A 209 -7.29 22.58 -1.64
N ASP A 210 -7.43 23.38 -0.60
CA ASP A 210 -7.31 22.93 0.79
C ASP A 210 -8.53 22.11 1.23
N VAL A 211 -9.74 22.52 0.78
CA VAL A 211 -10.97 21.74 1.00
C VAL A 211 -10.92 20.38 0.29
N LYS A 212 -10.34 20.32 -0.91
CA LYS A 212 -10.16 19.04 -1.61
C LYS A 212 -9.16 18.14 -0.88
N ALA A 213 -8.09 18.69 -0.32
CA ALA A 213 -7.14 17.94 0.49
C ALA A 213 -7.81 17.43 1.78
N ALA A 214 -8.57 18.27 2.49
CA ALA A 214 -9.31 17.85 3.67
C ALA A 214 -10.32 16.73 3.37
N LYS A 215 -11.06 16.84 2.26
CA LYS A 215 -12.00 15.80 1.82
C LYS A 215 -11.29 14.46 1.55
N THR A 216 -10.11 14.51 0.94
CA THR A 216 -9.31 13.30 0.68
C THR A 216 -8.93 12.58 1.97
N ILE A 217 -8.47 13.32 2.98
CA ILE A 217 -8.10 12.78 4.28
C ILE A 217 -9.32 12.20 5.00
N ALA A 218 -10.47 12.87 4.93
CA ALA A 218 -11.72 12.36 5.51
C ALA A 218 -12.12 11.00 4.93
N ILE A 219 -12.00 10.84 3.61
CA ILE A 219 -12.30 9.58 2.93
C ILE A 219 -11.31 8.50 3.36
N LEU A 220 -10.01 8.82 3.45
CA LEU A 220 -8.98 7.89 3.92
C LEU A 220 -9.28 7.41 5.34
N ILE A 221 -9.56 8.32 6.28
CA ILE A 221 -9.88 7.97 7.67
C ILE A 221 -11.18 7.18 7.74
N GLY A 222 -12.22 7.58 7.01
CA GLY A 222 -13.50 6.88 6.99
C GLY A 222 -13.38 5.44 6.48
N LEU A 223 -12.65 5.23 5.38
CA LEU A 223 -12.37 3.89 4.84
C LEU A 223 -11.49 3.07 5.79
N PHE A 224 -10.51 3.70 6.42
CA PHE A 224 -9.69 3.05 7.43
C PHE A 224 -10.54 2.53 8.62
N VAL A 225 -11.41 3.38 9.19
CA VAL A 225 -12.30 2.98 10.29
C VAL A 225 -13.27 1.88 9.85
N LEU A 226 -13.80 1.96 8.63
CA LEU A 226 -14.67 0.93 8.07
C LEU A 226 -13.94 -0.41 7.95
N CYS A 227 -12.71 -0.41 7.47
CA CYS A 227 -11.95 -1.63 7.20
C CYS A 227 -11.36 -2.27 8.46
N TRP A 228 -10.87 -1.48 9.41
CA TRP A 228 -10.18 -1.95 10.61
C TRP A 228 -11.06 -1.98 11.87
N GLY A 229 -12.07 -1.13 11.94
CA GLY A 229 -12.96 -1.02 13.11
C GLY A 229 -13.57 -2.34 13.55
N PRO A 230 -14.18 -3.15 12.65
CA PRO A 230 -14.76 -4.45 13.01
C PRO A 230 -13.73 -5.42 13.59
N PHE A 231 -12.49 -5.46 13.07
CA PHE A 231 -11.42 -6.29 13.61
C PHE A 231 -11.11 -5.93 15.07
N PHE A 232 -10.86 -4.63 15.34
CA PHE A 232 -10.54 -4.19 16.70
C PHE A 232 -11.73 -4.29 17.66
N ALA A 233 -12.96 -4.16 17.18
CA ALA A 233 -14.14 -4.40 17.99
C ALA A 233 -14.19 -5.85 18.48
N ILE A 234 -13.93 -6.82 17.61
CA ILE A 234 -13.87 -8.24 18.00
C ILE A 234 -12.70 -8.52 18.94
N ILE A 235 -11.52 -7.94 18.67
CA ILE A 235 -10.37 -8.09 19.57
C ILE A 235 -10.70 -7.61 20.99
N LEU A 236 -11.46 -6.52 21.14
CA LEU A 236 -11.92 -6.04 22.44
C LEU A 236 -12.93 -7.00 23.10
N CYS A 237 -13.87 -7.55 22.31
CA CYS A 237 -14.79 -8.57 22.85
C CYS A 237 -14.01 -9.77 23.38
N TYR A 238 -13.03 -10.28 22.64
CA TYR A 238 -12.17 -11.37 23.10
C TYR A 238 -11.27 -11.01 24.29
N ALA A 239 -10.84 -9.77 24.37
CA ALA A 239 -10.06 -9.30 25.51
C ALA A 239 -10.88 -9.26 26.80
N TYR A 240 -12.18 -8.96 26.69
CA TYR A 240 -13.11 -8.94 27.80
C TYR A 240 -13.62 -10.35 28.16
N ASP A 241 -14.02 -11.13 27.16
CA ASP A 241 -14.51 -12.50 27.31
C ASP A 241 -13.87 -13.42 26.27
N GLN A 242 -12.93 -14.26 26.69
CA GLN A 242 -12.21 -15.19 25.80
C GLN A 242 -13.10 -16.31 25.25
N SER A 243 -14.29 -16.50 25.82
CA SER A 243 -15.30 -17.44 25.33
C SER A 243 -16.28 -16.82 24.35
N PHE A 244 -16.14 -15.54 24.03
CA PHE A 244 -17.04 -14.81 23.11
C PHE A 244 -17.14 -15.53 21.76
N PRO A 245 -18.33 -15.99 21.35
CA PRO A 245 -18.50 -16.78 20.14
C PRO A 245 -18.45 -15.89 18.91
N VAL A 246 -17.41 -16.08 18.08
CA VAL A 246 -17.32 -15.39 16.78
C VAL A 246 -17.44 -16.42 15.66
N PRO A 247 -18.47 -16.33 14.82
CA PRO A 247 -18.60 -17.20 13.65
C PRO A 247 -17.38 -17.05 12.71
N THR A 248 -16.88 -18.15 12.17
CA THR A 248 -15.76 -18.16 11.21
C THR A 248 -16.06 -17.31 9.98
N SER A 249 -17.32 -17.32 9.51
CA SER A 249 -17.77 -16.47 8.40
C SER A 249 -17.56 -14.97 8.69
N LEU A 250 -17.85 -14.53 9.91
CA LEU A 250 -17.64 -13.14 10.32
C LEU A 250 -16.14 -12.80 10.37
N LEU A 251 -15.30 -13.71 10.88
CA LEU A 251 -13.83 -13.52 10.87
C LEU A 251 -13.29 -13.42 9.43
N ASN A 252 -13.80 -14.24 8.51
CA ASN A 252 -13.43 -14.15 7.11
C ASN A 252 -13.81 -12.81 6.49
N VAL A 253 -15.04 -12.32 6.72
CA VAL A 253 -15.46 -10.99 6.22
C VAL A 253 -14.57 -9.89 6.77
N ILE A 254 -14.23 -9.94 8.05
CA ILE A 254 -13.34 -8.94 8.68
C ILE A 254 -11.96 -8.97 8.07
N LYS A 255 -11.40 -10.15 7.82
CA LYS A 255 -10.11 -10.27 7.13
C LYS A 255 -10.17 -9.75 5.69
N TRP A 256 -11.27 -9.97 4.97
CA TRP A 256 -11.50 -9.35 3.67
C TRP A 256 -11.47 -7.82 3.74
N MET A 257 -12.14 -7.23 4.74
CA MET A 257 -12.15 -5.77 4.94
C MET A 257 -10.74 -5.24 5.23
N GLU A 258 -10.02 -5.90 6.14
CA GLU A 258 -8.66 -5.55 6.54
C GLU A 258 -7.71 -5.54 5.33
N TYR A 259 -7.64 -6.62 4.56
CA TYR A 259 -6.74 -6.72 3.41
C TYR A 259 -7.17 -5.85 2.23
N THR A 260 -8.47 -5.62 2.05
CA THR A 260 -8.98 -4.67 1.05
C THR A 260 -8.48 -3.25 1.32
N SER A 261 -8.25 -2.86 2.59
CA SER A 261 -7.72 -1.54 2.93
C SER A 261 -6.41 -1.22 2.22
N SER A 262 -5.51 -2.20 2.10
CA SER A 262 -4.22 -2.05 1.41
C SER A 262 -4.36 -1.87 -0.11
N CYS A 263 -5.38 -2.48 -0.72
CA CYS A 263 -5.69 -2.29 -2.14
C CYS A 263 -6.34 -0.93 -2.42
N LEU A 264 -7.07 -0.37 -1.47
CA LEU A 264 -7.76 0.92 -1.64
C LEU A 264 -6.81 2.12 -1.66
N ASN A 265 -5.65 2.04 -1.01
CA ASN A 265 -4.70 3.14 -0.89
C ASN A 265 -4.26 3.72 -2.26
N PRO A 266 -3.76 2.94 -3.23
CA PRO A 266 -3.42 3.44 -4.57
C PRO A 266 -4.62 4.03 -5.32
N ILE A 267 -5.80 3.45 -5.17
CA ILE A 267 -7.04 3.92 -5.81
C ILE A 267 -7.39 5.33 -5.30
N ILE A 268 -7.34 5.52 -3.98
CA ILE A 268 -7.61 6.81 -3.35
C ILE A 268 -6.61 7.88 -3.81
N TYR A 269 -5.31 7.55 -3.87
CA TYR A 269 -4.30 8.49 -4.38
C TYR A 269 -4.54 8.84 -5.85
N THR A 270 -4.89 7.86 -6.67
CA THR A 270 -5.18 8.08 -8.09
C THR A 270 -6.44 8.93 -8.30
N CYS A 271 -7.51 8.68 -7.55
CA CYS A 271 -8.76 9.40 -7.68
C CYS A 271 -8.70 10.82 -7.12
N LEU A 272 -8.05 11.00 -5.97
CA LEU A 272 -8.15 12.23 -5.19
C LEU A 272 -6.91 13.13 -5.30
N ASN A 273 -5.71 12.57 -5.52
CA ASN A 273 -4.47 13.34 -5.63
C ASN A 273 -4.12 13.64 -7.10
N ARG A 274 -4.16 14.93 -7.47
CA ARG A 274 -3.86 15.38 -8.84
C ARG A 274 -2.42 15.07 -9.26
N SER A 275 -1.46 15.07 -8.33
CA SER A 275 -0.05 14.81 -8.64
C SER A 275 0.16 13.34 -9.01
N TYR A 276 -0.40 12.40 -8.25
CA TYR A 276 -0.38 10.97 -8.59
C TYR A 276 -1.13 10.69 -9.90
N ARG A 277 -2.29 11.29 -10.11
CA ARG A 277 -3.05 11.12 -11.36
C ARG A 277 -2.27 11.60 -12.60
N ARG A 278 -1.49 12.68 -12.49
CA ARG A 278 -0.60 13.14 -13.57
C ARG A 278 0.57 12.18 -13.76
N ALA A 279 1.17 11.70 -12.67
CA ALA A 279 2.28 10.76 -12.70
C ALA A 279 1.86 9.42 -13.35
N PHE A 280 0.72 8.87 -12.95
CA PHE A 280 0.20 7.62 -13.52
C PHE A 280 -0.12 7.75 -15.01
N ARG A 281 -0.72 8.86 -15.45
CA ARG A 281 -0.91 9.10 -16.88
C ARG A 281 0.41 9.16 -17.66
N LYS A 282 1.42 9.86 -17.12
CA LYS A 282 2.76 9.90 -17.73
C LYS A 282 3.39 8.51 -17.78
N LEU A 283 3.24 7.71 -16.72
CA LEU A 283 3.76 6.35 -16.65
C LEU A 283 3.11 5.44 -17.69
N CYS A 284 1.78 5.48 -17.83
CA CYS A 284 1.06 4.74 -18.88
C CYS A 284 1.54 5.11 -20.29
N HIS A 285 1.76 6.41 -20.55
CA HIS A 285 2.30 6.86 -21.84
C HIS A 285 3.73 6.37 -22.08
N LEU A 286 4.58 6.31 -21.05
CA LEU A 286 5.94 5.76 -21.17
C LEU A 286 5.92 4.27 -21.50
N PHE A 287 5.08 3.48 -20.82
CA PHE A 287 4.94 2.04 -21.10
C PHE A 287 4.39 1.79 -22.52
N ARG A 288 3.35 2.53 -22.94
CA ARG A 288 2.80 2.41 -24.29
C ARG A 288 3.87 2.70 -25.36
N ARG A 289 4.63 3.77 -25.19
CA ARG A 289 5.70 4.15 -26.12
C ARG A 289 6.86 3.16 -26.14
N SER A 290 7.17 2.54 -24.99
CA SER A 290 8.17 1.48 -24.91
C SER A 290 7.73 0.25 -25.69
N ARG A 291 6.46 -0.17 -25.54
CA ARG A 291 5.89 -1.31 -26.27
C ARG A 291 5.87 -1.09 -27.79
N GLU A 292 5.44 0.09 -28.25
CA GLU A 292 5.46 0.45 -29.67
C GLU A 292 6.86 0.40 -30.28
N ARG A 293 7.91 0.73 -29.50
CA ARG A 293 9.31 0.61 -29.95
C ARG A 293 9.78 -0.83 -30.04
N THR A 294 9.35 -1.69 -29.12
CA THR A 294 9.72 -3.12 -29.13
C THR A 294 9.06 -3.82 -30.31
N ASP A 295 7.79 -3.54 -30.58
CA ASP A 295 7.03 -4.11 -31.70
C ASP A 295 7.63 -3.68 -33.07
N THR A 296 8.12 -2.44 -33.18
CA THR A 296 8.77 -1.93 -34.40
C THR A 296 10.15 -2.56 -34.61
N SER A 297 10.89 -2.88 -33.55
CA SER A 297 12.21 -3.54 -33.66
C SER A 297 12.11 -5.02 -34.06
N THR A 298 11.01 -5.68 -33.71
CA THR A 298 10.75 -7.09 -34.08
C THR A 298 10.26 -7.22 -35.54
N SER A 299 9.59 -6.19 -36.07
CA SER A 299 9.07 -6.20 -37.46
C SER A 299 10.11 -5.83 -38.52
N THR A 300 11.24 -5.22 -38.14
CA THR A 300 12.34 -4.83 -39.06
C THR A 300 13.41 -5.89 -39.25
N GLY A 301 13.19 -7.13 -38.79
CA GLY A 301 14.08 -8.27 -38.96
C GLY A 301 14.10 -8.88 -40.39
N SER A 302 13.47 -8.31 -41.41
CA SER A 302 13.63 -8.67 -42.79
C SER A 302 14.82 -7.94 -43.41
N ARG A 303 15.86 -8.73 -43.59
CA ARG A 303 17.17 -8.45 -44.22
C ARG A 303 17.01 -7.57 -45.48
N PRO A 304 17.71 -6.44 -45.62
CA PRO A 304 17.79 -5.74 -46.91
C PRO A 304 18.65 -6.56 -47.86
N LYS A 305 18.13 -6.85 -49.07
CA LYS A 305 18.92 -7.41 -50.17
C LYS A 305 20.03 -6.43 -50.57
N PRO A 306 21.24 -6.88 -50.84
CA PRO A 306 22.28 -6.04 -51.40
C PRO A 306 21.99 -5.83 -52.90
N GLY A 307 21.72 -4.60 -53.31
CA GLY A 307 21.45 -4.26 -54.69
C GLY A 307 21.83 -2.84 -55.04
N SER A 308 22.94 -2.71 -55.78
CA SER A 308 23.37 -1.69 -56.71
C SER A 308 23.57 -0.22 -56.20
N SER A 309 24.85 0.14 -56.25
CA SER A 309 25.44 1.47 -56.30
C SER A 309 24.85 2.35 -57.39
N SER A 310 24.47 3.57 -57.07
CA SER A 310 24.63 4.71 -57.99
C SER A 310 25.03 5.93 -57.19
N PHE A 311 26.19 6.41 -57.52
CA PHE A 311 26.88 7.60 -57.04
C PHE A 311 26.26 8.82 -57.76
N THR A 312 25.69 9.74 -57.01
CA THR A 312 25.55 11.14 -57.44
C THR A 312 25.69 12.06 -56.20
N GLY A 313 26.71 12.90 -56.27
CA GLY A 313 26.99 13.91 -55.29
C GLY A 313 25.97 15.04 -55.32
N ASN A 314 25.81 15.70 -54.19
CA ASN A 314 25.76 17.15 -54.11
C ASN A 314 25.79 17.68 -52.67
N THR A 315 26.72 18.57 -52.49
CA THR A 315 26.75 19.85 -51.75
C THR A 315 26.25 19.87 -50.28
N LEU A 316 27.26 20.23 -49.49
CA LEU A 316 27.15 20.78 -48.14
C LEU A 316 26.32 22.07 -48.13
N GLU A 317 25.31 22.12 -47.29
CA GLU A 317 24.78 23.39 -46.77
C GLU A 317 24.82 23.37 -45.23
N TYR A 318 25.54 24.36 -44.71
CA TYR A 318 25.81 24.59 -43.31
C TYR A 318 24.67 25.47 -42.77
N ASP A 319 23.82 24.97 -41.87
CA ASP A 319 22.94 25.83 -41.10
C ASP A 319 23.27 25.71 -39.59
N SER A 320 23.68 26.81 -39.06
CA SER A 320 24.01 27.08 -37.69
C SER A 320 22.78 27.65 -36.99
N GLY A 321 22.23 26.93 -35.98
CA GLY A 321 21.25 27.54 -35.11
C GLY A 321 20.51 26.58 -34.17
N GLY A 322 20.92 26.53 -32.94
CA GLY A 322 20.03 26.41 -31.78
C GLY A 322 19.29 25.10 -31.50
N ASP A 323 19.71 24.30 -30.61
CA ASP A 323 19.02 23.96 -29.37
C ASP A 323 19.72 22.85 -28.55
N ARG A 324 20.45 23.25 -27.51
CA ARG A 324 21.18 22.33 -26.62
C ARG A 324 20.35 21.83 -25.45
N ARG A 325 19.05 21.56 -25.59
CA ARG A 325 18.23 21.09 -24.45
C ARG A 325 17.55 19.72 -24.60
N ARG A 326 17.97 18.89 -25.53
CA ARG A 326 17.29 17.60 -25.80
C ARG A 326 18.03 16.33 -25.37
N TRP A 327 19.16 16.39 -24.67
CA TRP A 327 20.05 15.22 -24.47
C TRP A 327 20.13 14.64 -23.05
N ARG A 328 19.28 15.04 -22.09
CA ARG A 328 19.33 14.46 -20.73
C ARG A 328 18.21 13.45 -20.39
N SER A 329 17.27 13.18 -21.29
CA SER A 329 16.14 12.26 -21.00
C SER A 329 16.38 10.79 -21.41
N ASN A 330 17.41 10.50 -22.19
CA ASN A 330 17.60 9.16 -22.78
C ASN A 330 18.56 8.23 -22.03
N SER A 331 19.31 8.71 -21.04
CA SER A 331 20.26 7.87 -20.29
C SER A 331 19.61 7.05 -19.19
N ILE A 332 18.56 7.59 -18.55
CA ILE A 332 17.93 6.92 -17.38
C ILE A 332 17.12 5.69 -17.79
N VAL A 333 16.49 5.71 -18.98
CA VAL A 333 15.70 4.56 -19.47
C VAL A 333 16.61 3.40 -19.93
N ARG A 334 17.86 3.69 -20.36
CA ARG A 334 18.81 2.64 -20.76
C ARG A 334 19.42 1.87 -19.58
N GLU A 335 19.55 2.51 -18.41
CA GLU A 335 20.03 1.82 -17.21
C GLU A 335 19.01 0.86 -16.62
N CYS A 336 17.71 1.20 -16.64
CA CYS A 336 16.65 0.30 -16.18
C CYS A 336 16.46 -0.95 -17.05
N VAL A 337 16.75 -0.87 -18.36
CA VAL A 337 16.65 -2.02 -19.27
C VAL A 337 17.86 -2.95 -19.14
N ARG A 338 19.06 -2.43 -18.83
CA ARG A 338 20.28 -3.25 -18.65
C ARG A 338 20.33 -4.00 -17.32
N ALA A 339 19.60 -3.57 -16.32
CA ALA A 339 19.53 -4.25 -15.02
C ALA A 339 18.62 -5.49 -15.03
N ASN A 340 17.88 -5.74 -16.12
CA ASN A 340 16.99 -6.88 -16.25
C ASN A 340 17.58 -8.02 -17.12
N ASP A 341 18.76 -7.83 -17.70
CA ASP A 341 19.47 -8.83 -18.56
C ASP A 341 20.76 -9.38 -17.89
N SER A 342 20.93 -9.13 -16.59
CA SER A 342 21.96 -9.73 -15.72
C SER A 342 21.29 -10.28 -14.46
#